data_1ed184d4cf0dd7568918542d6375f9ab
#
_entry.id   1ed184d4cf0dd7568918542d6375f9ab
#
_cell.length_a   1.000
_cell.length_b   1.000
_cell.length_c   1.000
_cell.angle_alpha   90.00
_cell.angle_beta   90.00
_cell.angle_gamma   90.00
#
_symmetry.space_group_name_H-M   'P 1'
#
loop_
_entity.id
_entity.type
_entity.pdbx_description
1 polymer ?
#
loop_
_entity_poly.entity_id
_entity_poly.type
_entity_poly.pdbx_seq_one_letter_code
_entity_poly.pdbx_strand_id
1 'polypeptide(L)'
;MELKRFLNDNAVQSNCYIISYGKNCYVMDPGQEKMTEVVDYIEKNELNLLGVLLTHGHWDHILGIPSMLEYKKVPVYVSEGGYEFLFNPELSLFAWREGDFELNREDVQIITLKENDKIGENGKISENADDVEVYFEIIETPGHSRGDICYYDKKNKVLFSGDTLFAGTYGRVDLPTSDPIQMGKSLKKLFALDQDIKVYPGHGFDTTIEVEKRYY
;
A
#
# COMPACT_ATOMS: atom_id res chain seq x y z
N MET A 1 -13.60 10.58 4.21
CA MET A 1 -12.53 9.62 4.50
C MET A 1 -11.95 9.94 5.88
N GLU A 2 -11.71 8.93 6.70
CA GLU A 2 -10.92 9.04 7.93
C GLU A 2 -9.69 8.15 7.81
N LEU A 3 -8.59 8.56 8.45
CA LEU A 3 -7.29 7.90 8.38
C LEU A 3 -6.70 7.70 9.76
N LYS A 4 -6.25 6.49 10.05
CA LYS A 4 -5.46 6.16 11.23
C LYS A 4 -4.16 5.50 10.82
N ARG A 5 -3.04 6.09 11.21
CA ARG A 5 -1.69 5.52 11.02
C ARG A 5 -1.28 4.73 12.25
N PHE A 6 -0.67 3.58 12.00
CA PHE A 6 0.08 2.77 12.94
C PHE A 6 1.52 2.66 12.46
N LEU A 7 2.45 2.57 13.39
CA LEU A 7 3.84 2.26 13.09
C LEU A 7 4.03 0.77 13.31
N ASN A 8 4.39 0.04 12.26
CA ASN A 8 4.65 -1.39 12.37
C ASN A 8 5.86 -1.65 13.29
N ASP A 9 5.71 -2.57 14.24
CA ASP A 9 6.79 -3.04 15.12
C ASP A 9 7.70 -4.00 14.35
N ASN A 10 8.50 -3.43 13.47
CA ASN A 10 9.49 -4.13 12.68
C ASN A 10 10.80 -3.33 12.63
N ALA A 11 11.89 -3.94 12.15
CA ALA A 11 13.23 -3.35 12.20
C ALA A 11 13.37 -2.02 11.42
N VAL A 12 12.50 -1.77 10.45
CA VAL A 12 12.55 -0.58 9.57
C VAL A 12 11.40 0.40 9.81
N GLN A 13 10.46 0.05 10.72
CA GLN A 13 9.36 0.91 11.15
C GLN A 13 8.50 1.44 9.99
N SER A 14 7.98 0.54 9.17
CA SER A 14 7.06 0.90 8.11
C SER A 14 5.72 1.41 8.65
N ASN A 15 5.01 2.20 7.88
CA ASN A 15 3.68 2.71 8.21
C ASN A 15 2.59 1.72 7.76
N CYS A 16 1.65 1.44 8.64
CA CYS A 16 0.39 0.79 8.31
C CYS A 16 -0.76 1.79 8.45
N TYR A 17 -1.73 1.75 7.56
CA TYR A 17 -2.87 2.67 7.60
C TYR A 17 -4.20 1.93 7.63
N ILE A 18 -5.13 2.40 8.49
CA ILE A 18 -6.56 2.14 8.33
C ILE A 18 -7.18 3.33 7.61
N ILE A 19 -7.85 3.08 6.49
CA ILE A 19 -8.50 4.10 5.68
C ILE A 19 -9.98 3.76 5.66
N SER A 20 -10.83 4.64 6.18
CA SER A 20 -12.26 4.37 6.30
C SER A 20 -13.14 5.38 5.57
N TYR A 21 -14.21 4.87 4.98
CA TYR A 21 -15.28 5.59 4.30
C TYR A 21 -16.61 5.16 4.95
N GLY A 22 -17.08 5.99 5.89
CA GLY A 22 -18.17 5.60 6.78
C GLY A 22 -17.76 4.42 7.67
N LYS A 23 -18.51 3.33 7.62
CA LYS A 23 -18.18 2.11 8.37
C LYS A 23 -17.28 1.13 7.61
N ASN A 24 -17.09 1.31 6.33
CA ASN A 24 -16.21 0.46 5.54
C ASN A 24 -14.75 0.91 5.66
N CYS A 25 -13.81 -0.03 5.79
CA CYS A 25 -12.39 0.30 5.87
C CYS A 25 -11.52 -0.68 5.09
N TYR A 26 -10.31 -0.22 4.80
CA TYR A 26 -9.19 -1.01 4.30
C TYR A 26 -8.01 -0.90 5.26
N VAL A 27 -7.20 -1.95 5.34
CA VAL A 27 -5.88 -1.94 5.98
C VAL A 27 -4.83 -1.92 4.90
N MET A 28 -3.94 -0.94 4.93
CA MET A 28 -2.85 -0.80 3.96
C MET A 28 -1.52 -1.12 4.63
N ASP A 29 -0.72 -1.94 3.95
CA ASP A 29 0.65 -2.33 4.33
C ASP A 29 0.77 -2.85 5.78
N PRO A 30 0.10 -3.96 6.12
CA PRO A 30 0.23 -4.59 7.44
C PRO A 30 1.61 -5.24 7.57
N GLY A 31 2.61 -4.51 8.05
CA GLY A 31 4.02 -4.88 8.01
C GLY A 31 4.58 -5.52 9.28
N GLN A 32 3.76 -5.94 10.23
CA GLN A 32 4.19 -6.66 11.44
C GLN A 32 3.41 -7.96 11.62
N GLU A 33 4.01 -8.97 12.26
CA GLU A 33 3.43 -10.31 12.35
C GLU A 33 2.05 -10.35 13.03
N LYS A 34 1.89 -9.57 14.11
CA LYS A 34 0.63 -9.51 14.87
C LYS A 34 0.00 -8.13 14.72
N MET A 35 -1.14 -8.06 14.12
CA MET A 35 -1.87 -6.83 13.86
C MET A 35 -2.88 -6.47 14.98
N THR A 36 -2.59 -6.82 16.25
CA THR A 36 -3.52 -6.69 17.37
C THR A 36 -4.06 -5.26 17.53
N GLU A 37 -3.19 -4.24 17.51
CA GLU A 37 -3.64 -2.85 17.66
C GLU A 37 -4.52 -2.37 16.50
N VAL A 38 -4.28 -2.88 15.31
CA VAL A 38 -5.07 -2.60 14.10
C VAL A 38 -6.45 -3.25 14.21
N VAL A 39 -6.50 -4.52 14.63
CA VAL A 39 -7.75 -5.26 14.87
C VAL A 39 -8.56 -4.61 15.98
N ASP A 40 -7.95 -4.31 17.14
CA ASP A 40 -8.60 -3.62 18.25
C ASP A 40 -9.21 -2.28 17.83
N TYR A 41 -8.52 -1.53 16.97
CA TYR A 41 -9.05 -0.28 16.43
C TYR A 41 -10.27 -0.50 15.53
N ILE A 42 -10.22 -1.51 14.66
CA ILE A 42 -11.35 -1.87 13.78
C ILE A 42 -12.57 -2.24 14.63
N GLU A 43 -12.41 -3.10 15.63
CA GLU A 43 -13.49 -3.54 16.51
C GLU A 43 -14.06 -2.40 17.34
N LYS A 44 -13.19 -1.63 18.01
CA LYS A 44 -13.59 -0.49 18.85
C LYS A 44 -14.41 0.57 18.10
N ASN A 45 -14.12 0.77 16.81
CA ASN A 45 -14.82 1.75 15.98
C ASN A 45 -15.94 1.12 15.13
N GLU A 46 -16.24 -0.17 15.34
CA GLU A 46 -17.25 -0.93 14.60
C GLU A 46 -17.07 -0.83 13.09
N LEU A 47 -15.82 -0.90 12.61
CA LEU A 47 -15.50 -0.81 11.19
C LEU A 47 -15.66 -2.17 10.51
N ASN A 48 -16.10 -2.13 9.26
CA ASN A 48 -16.23 -3.30 8.40
C ASN A 48 -15.01 -3.38 7.46
N LEU A 49 -14.06 -4.28 7.77
CA LEU A 49 -12.89 -4.50 6.91
C LEU A 49 -13.34 -5.08 5.56
N LEU A 50 -12.98 -4.42 4.46
CA LEU A 50 -13.27 -4.81 3.08
C LEU A 50 -12.09 -5.50 2.39
N GLY A 51 -10.86 -5.20 2.81
CA GLY A 51 -9.68 -5.78 2.19
C GLY A 51 -8.36 -5.24 2.75
N VAL A 52 -7.29 -5.91 2.37
CA VAL A 52 -5.91 -5.48 2.62
C VAL A 52 -5.35 -4.92 1.32
N LEU A 53 -4.82 -3.69 1.36
CA LEU A 53 -4.19 -3.01 0.22
C LEU A 53 -2.68 -3.05 0.38
N LEU A 54 -1.95 -3.41 -0.67
CA LEU A 54 -0.49 -3.43 -0.65
C LEU A 54 0.06 -2.42 -1.66
N THR A 55 0.93 -1.53 -1.19
CA THR A 55 1.66 -0.63 -2.09
C THR A 55 2.73 -1.39 -2.87
N HIS A 56 3.34 -2.38 -2.25
CA HIS A 56 4.28 -3.32 -2.85
C HIS A 56 4.46 -4.57 -1.98
N GLY A 57 5.31 -5.50 -2.40
CA GLY A 57 5.40 -6.82 -1.77
C GLY A 57 6.64 -7.05 -0.90
N HIS A 58 7.35 -6.02 -0.41
CA HIS A 58 8.44 -6.25 0.53
C HIS A 58 7.93 -6.64 1.91
N TRP A 59 8.77 -7.41 2.63
CA TRP A 59 8.39 -8.10 3.87
C TRP A 59 7.77 -7.19 4.93
N ASP A 60 8.28 -5.99 5.07
CA ASP A 60 7.86 -5.00 6.06
C ASP A 60 6.52 -4.31 5.73
N HIS A 61 5.91 -4.65 4.60
CA HIS A 61 4.56 -4.26 4.19
C HIS A 61 3.56 -5.42 4.16
N ILE A 62 4.03 -6.68 4.22
CA ILE A 62 3.18 -7.86 4.03
C ILE A 62 3.10 -8.81 5.22
N LEU A 63 3.98 -8.70 6.22
CA LEU A 63 4.10 -9.66 7.35
C LEU A 63 2.79 -9.91 8.10
N GLY A 64 1.93 -8.91 8.20
CA GLY A 64 0.67 -8.99 8.93
C GLY A 64 -0.50 -9.55 8.12
N ILE A 65 -0.31 -9.90 6.85
CA ILE A 65 -1.39 -10.47 6.03
C ILE A 65 -2.01 -11.69 6.71
N PRO A 66 -1.25 -12.69 7.20
CA PRO A 66 -1.84 -13.85 7.89
C PRO A 66 -2.69 -13.45 9.09
N SER A 67 -2.22 -12.53 9.94
CA SER A 67 -2.95 -12.03 11.10
C SER A 67 -4.25 -11.32 10.69
N MET A 68 -4.23 -10.51 9.63
CA MET A 68 -5.44 -9.85 9.12
C MET A 68 -6.45 -10.85 8.55
N LEU A 69 -5.98 -11.90 7.85
CA LEU A 69 -6.83 -12.96 7.30
C LEU A 69 -7.37 -13.92 8.36
N GLU A 70 -6.68 -14.10 9.49
CA GLU A 70 -7.19 -14.79 10.66
C GLU A 70 -8.34 -14.01 11.30
N TYR A 71 -8.21 -12.69 11.42
CA TYR A 71 -9.29 -11.83 11.93
C TYR A 71 -10.51 -11.85 11.02
N LYS A 72 -10.31 -11.65 9.71
CA LYS A 72 -11.39 -11.67 8.72
C LYS A 72 -10.88 -12.08 7.35
N LYS A 73 -11.51 -13.09 6.74
CA LYS A 73 -11.24 -13.47 5.36
C LYS A 73 -11.73 -12.39 4.41
N VAL A 74 -10.78 -11.62 3.87
CA VAL A 74 -11.01 -10.54 2.90
C VAL A 74 -10.01 -10.63 1.75
N PRO A 75 -10.27 -10.04 0.59
CA PRO A 75 -9.29 -9.99 -0.49
C PRO A 75 -8.05 -9.17 -0.12
N VAL A 76 -6.91 -9.57 -0.67
CA VAL A 76 -5.64 -8.84 -0.66
C VAL A 76 -5.41 -8.26 -2.05
N TYR A 77 -5.23 -6.96 -2.13
CA TYR A 77 -5.01 -6.22 -3.36
C TYR A 77 -3.52 -5.91 -3.53
N VAL A 78 -2.97 -6.25 -4.67
CA VAL A 78 -1.56 -6.04 -5.00
C VAL A 78 -1.42 -5.77 -6.50
N SER A 79 -0.37 -5.07 -6.93
CA SER A 79 -0.11 -4.90 -8.36
C SER A 79 0.19 -6.24 -9.06
N GLU A 80 -0.06 -6.33 -10.37
CA GLU A 80 0.36 -7.50 -11.16
C GLU A 80 1.86 -7.77 -11.00
N GLY A 81 2.69 -6.72 -11.01
CA GLY A 81 4.15 -6.81 -10.80
C GLY A 81 4.56 -7.26 -9.40
N GLY A 82 3.69 -7.03 -8.39
CA GLY A 82 3.91 -7.38 -6.98
C GLY A 82 3.39 -8.75 -6.57
N TYR A 83 2.57 -9.40 -7.38
CA TYR A 83 1.91 -10.66 -7.03
C TYR A 83 2.87 -11.76 -6.56
N GLU A 84 3.95 -12.01 -7.30
CA GLU A 84 4.92 -13.06 -6.97
C GLU A 84 5.72 -12.78 -5.68
N PHE A 85 5.82 -11.53 -5.24
CA PHE A 85 6.51 -11.18 -3.99
C PHE A 85 5.85 -11.84 -2.77
N LEU A 86 4.53 -12.03 -2.80
CA LEU A 86 3.78 -12.63 -1.69
C LEU A 86 4.15 -14.11 -1.45
N PHE A 87 4.75 -14.75 -2.43
CA PHE A 87 5.02 -16.19 -2.41
C PHE A 87 6.50 -16.53 -2.65
N ASN A 88 7.35 -15.50 -2.81
CA ASN A 88 8.76 -15.69 -3.07
C ASN A 88 9.61 -14.86 -2.07
N PRO A 89 10.26 -15.52 -1.09
CA PRO A 89 11.02 -14.84 -0.05
C PRO A 89 12.24 -14.04 -0.56
N GLU A 90 12.80 -14.40 -1.71
CA GLU A 90 13.87 -13.62 -2.33
C GLU A 90 13.34 -12.29 -2.91
N LEU A 91 12.17 -12.30 -3.53
CA LEU A 91 11.56 -11.10 -4.08
C LEU A 91 11.06 -10.17 -2.96
N SER A 92 10.42 -10.71 -1.93
CA SER A 92 9.94 -9.94 -0.79
C SER A 92 11.04 -9.51 0.16
N LEU A 93 12.30 -9.91 -0.07
CA LEU A 93 13.44 -9.73 0.81
C LEU A 93 13.30 -10.42 2.17
N PHE A 94 12.31 -11.28 2.32
CA PHE A 94 12.08 -12.04 3.55
C PHE A 94 13.24 -13.00 3.82
N ALA A 95 13.86 -13.58 2.77
CA ALA A 95 15.03 -14.42 2.88
C ALA A 95 16.24 -13.74 3.56
N TRP A 96 16.23 -12.42 3.71
CA TRP A 96 17.30 -11.66 4.35
C TRP A 96 17.08 -11.40 5.85
N ARG A 97 16.02 -11.98 6.42
CA ARG A 97 15.71 -11.85 7.84
C ARG A 97 15.48 -13.22 8.49
N GLU A 98 15.49 -13.23 9.84
CA GLU A 98 15.05 -14.38 10.62
C GLU A 98 13.52 -14.37 10.79
N GLY A 99 12.92 -15.53 10.85
CA GLY A 99 11.49 -15.73 11.07
C GLY A 99 10.84 -16.54 9.95
N ASP A 100 9.57 -16.82 10.13
CA ASP A 100 8.77 -17.59 9.18
C ASP A 100 7.64 -16.69 8.63
N PHE A 101 7.54 -16.59 7.33
CA PHE A 101 6.41 -16.02 6.63
C PHE A 101 5.96 -16.98 5.54
N GLU A 102 4.75 -17.45 5.65
CA GLU A 102 4.15 -18.32 4.65
C GLU A 102 2.74 -17.84 4.34
N LEU A 103 2.46 -17.68 3.06
CA LEU A 103 1.14 -17.40 2.55
C LEU A 103 0.80 -18.43 1.49
N ASN A 104 -0.21 -19.27 1.77
CA ASN A 104 -0.66 -20.27 0.82
C ASN A 104 -1.60 -19.64 -0.22
N ARG A 105 -1.34 -19.88 -1.50
CA ARG A 105 -2.16 -19.37 -2.62
C ARG A 105 -3.63 -19.80 -2.53
N GLU A 106 -3.91 -20.94 -1.94
CA GLU A 106 -5.27 -21.50 -1.79
C GLU A 106 -6.06 -20.85 -0.64
N ASP A 107 -5.36 -20.24 0.34
CA ASP A 107 -5.95 -19.67 1.54
C ASP A 107 -6.28 -18.18 1.42
N VAL A 108 -5.84 -17.53 0.35
CA VAL A 108 -5.97 -16.08 0.16
C VAL A 108 -6.59 -15.74 -1.19
N GLN A 109 -7.60 -14.90 -1.16
CA GLN A 109 -8.13 -14.28 -2.39
C GLN A 109 -7.25 -13.09 -2.75
N ILE A 110 -6.49 -13.20 -3.83
CA ILE A 110 -5.67 -12.10 -4.37
C ILE A 110 -6.43 -11.44 -5.52
N ILE A 111 -6.45 -10.10 -5.48
CA ILE A 111 -6.93 -9.26 -6.57
C ILE A 111 -5.75 -8.47 -7.10
N THR A 112 -5.37 -8.71 -8.36
CA THR A 112 -4.29 -7.97 -9.00
C THR A 112 -4.79 -6.66 -9.58
N LEU A 113 -3.97 -5.61 -9.45
CA LEU A 113 -4.24 -4.25 -9.88
C LEU A 113 -3.23 -3.80 -10.93
N LYS A 114 -3.66 -2.94 -11.83
CA LYS A 114 -2.85 -2.29 -12.87
C LYS A 114 -3.11 -0.80 -12.93
N GLU A 115 -2.34 -0.09 -13.73
CA GLU A 115 -2.49 1.35 -13.99
C GLU A 115 -3.95 1.71 -14.34
N ASN A 116 -4.47 2.75 -13.69
CA ASN A 116 -5.82 3.30 -13.83
C ASN A 116 -6.98 2.42 -13.33
N ASP A 117 -6.72 1.26 -12.74
CA ASP A 117 -7.76 0.53 -12.03
C ASP A 117 -8.32 1.40 -10.89
N LYS A 118 -9.60 1.24 -10.61
CA LYS A 118 -10.29 1.98 -9.56
C LYS A 118 -10.90 1.03 -8.55
N ILE A 119 -10.63 1.27 -7.28
CA ILE A 119 -11.28 0.56 -6.19
C ILE A 119 -12.42 1.44 -5.68
N GLY A 120 -13.62 0.94 -5.77
CA GLY A 120 -14.81 1.65 -5.34
C GLY A 120 -15.42 1.09 -4.07
N GLU A 121 -16.67 1.50 -3.84
CA GLU A 121 -17.49 1.01 -2.74
C GLU A 121 -17.58 -0.53 -2.76
N ASN A 122 -17.48 -1.13 -1.59
CA ASN A 122 -17.51 -2.59 -1.40
C ASN A 122 -16.38 -3.37 -2.09
N GLY A 123 -15.23 -2.72 -2.35
CA GLY A 123 -14.06 -3.38 -2.94
C GLY A 123 -14.19 -3.71 -4.43
N LYS A 124 -15.18 -3.17 -5.11
CA LYS A 124 -15.34 -3.39 -6.55
C LYS A 124 -14.21 -2.73 -7.33
N ILE A 125 -13.64 -3.48 -8.27
CA ILE A 125 -12.72 -2.95 -9.28
C ILE A 125 -13.54 -2.51 -10.49
N SER A 126 -13.30 -1.31 -10.97
CA SER A 126 -13.88 -0.77 -12.19
C SER A 126 -12.83 -0.06 -13.04
N GLU A 127 -12.91 -0.23 -14.34
CA GLU A 127 -12.14 0.58 -15.30
C GLU A 127 -12.84 1.93 -15.57
N ASN A 128 -14.16 2.04 -15.28
CA ASN A 128 -14.97 3.24 -15.51
C ASN A 128 -15.41 3.89 -14.21
N ALA A 129 -15.19 5.20 -14.08
CA ALA A 129 -15.55 5.98 -12.90
C ALA A 129 -17.08 6.14 -12.68
N ASP A 130 -17.89 5.89 -13.71
CA ASP A 130 -19.34 6.16 -13.67
C ASP A 130 -20.16 5.03 -13.00
N ASP A 131 -19.53 3.89 -12.74
CA ASP A 131 -20.24 2.70 -12.26
C ASP A 131 -20.26 2.55 -10.74
N VAL A 132 -19.34 3.20 -9.99
CA VAL A 132 -19.17 3.09 -8.53
C VAL A 132 -18.61 4.37 -7.93
N GLU A 133 -18.91 4.63 -6.64
CA GLU A 133 -18.16 5.66 -5.90
C GLU A 133 -16.70 5.19 -5.76
N VAL A 134 -15.79 5.90 -6.44
CA VAL A 134 -14.35 5.57 -6.47
C VAL A 134 -13.69 6.05 -5.20
N TYR A 135 -13.00 5.14 -4.48
CA TYR A 135 -12.18 5.45 -3.32
C TYR A 135 -10.71 5.65 -3.72
N PHE A 136 -10.19 4.76 -4.57
CA PHE A 136 -8.80 4.83 -5.02
C PHE A 136 -8.70 4.64 -6.53
N GLU A 137 -7.82 5.41 -7.14
CA GLU A 137 -7.28 5.22 -8.48
C GLU A 137 -5.84 4.71 -8.35
N ILE A 138 -5.47 3.68 -9.11
CA ILE A 138 -4.15 3.06 -9.04
C ILE A 138 -3.20 3.76 -10.00
N ILE A 139 -2.03 4.12 -9.47
CA ILE A 139 -0.93 4.69 -10.23
C ILE A 139 0.27 3.75 -10.08
N GLU A 140 0.67 3.10 -11.16
CA GLU A 140 1.90 2.28 -11.14
C GLU A 140 3.13 3.19 -11.03
N THR A 141 3.99 2.88 -10.06
CA THR A 141 5.19 3.66 -9.74
C THR A 141 6.42 2.78 -9.55
N PRO A 142 6.75 1.91 -10.53
CA PRO A 142 7.90 1.02 -10.39
C PRO A 142 9.20 1.80 -10.17
N GLY A 143 10.11 1.22 -9.37
CA GLY A 143 11.41 1.83 -9.11
C GLY A 143 12.09 1.34 -7.85
N HIS A 144 11.42 1.37 -6.69
CA HIS A 144 11.89 0.73 -5.47
C HIS A 144 11.76 -0.79 -5.58
N SER A 145 10.63 -1.26 -6.12
CA SER A 145 10.43 -2.59 -6.67
C SER A 145 9.74 -2.51 -8.03
N ARG A 146 9.69 -3.63 -8.75
CA ARG A 146 8.94 -3.70 -10.02
C ARG A 146 7.42 -3.67 -9.83
N GLY A 147 6.96 -3.90 -8.60
CA GLY A 147 5.55 -4.04 -8.24
C GLY A 147 4.99 -2.84 -7.46
N ASP A 148 5.69 -1.70 -7.42
CA ASP A 148 5.24 -0.54 -6.66
C ASP A 148 4.02 0.11 -7.32
N ILE A 149 3.01 0.41 -6.50
CA ILE A 149 1.84 1.21 -6.87
C ILE A 149 1.52 2.23 -5.79
N CYS A 150 0.94 3.34 -6.22
CA CYS A 150 0.32 4.31 -5.33
C CYS A 150 -1.20 4.19 -5.39
N TYR A 151 -1.86 4.45 -4.26
CA TYR A 151 -3.31 4.55 -4.17
C TYR A 151 -3.69 6.03 -4.05
N TYR A 152 -4.39 6.54 -5.06
CA TYR A 152 -4.77 7.94 -5.14
C TYR A 152 -6.25 8.13 -4.85
N ASP A 153 -6.58 8.74 -3.70
CA ASP A 153 -7.92 9.22 -3.38
C ASP A 153 -8.07 10.65 -3.91
N LYS A 154 -8.53 10.76 -5.14
CA LYS A 154 -8.69 12.04 -5.83
C LYS A 154 -9.69 12.97 -5.15
N LYS A 155 -10.78 12.41 -4.59
CA LYS A 155 -11.84 13.16 -3.92
C LYS A 155 -11.34 13.86 -2.65
N ASN A 156 -10.48 13.18 -1.89
CA ASN A 156 -9.92 13.70 -0.64
C ASN A 156 -8.52 14.30 -0.81
N LYS A 157 -7.96 14.30 -2.04
CA LYS A 157 -6.60 14.76 -2.36
C LYS A 157 -5.52 14.10 -1.52
N VAL A 158 -5.56 12.78 -1.47
CA VAL A 158 -4.64 11.95 -0.69
C VAL A 158 -3.98 10.92 -1.59
N LEU A 159 -2.67 10.77 -1.44
CA LEU A 159 -1.86 9.77 -2.12
C LEU A 159 -1.15 8.90 -1.08
N PHE A 160 -1.35 7.61 -1.14
CA PHE A 160 -0.55 6.63 -0.42
C PHE A 160 0.55 6.15 -1.36
N SER A 161 1.78 6.55 -1.08
CA SER A 161 2.90 6.41 -2.04
C SER A 161 3.76 5.17 -1.81
N GLY A 162 3.49 4.39 -0.75
CA GLY A 162 4.40 3.31 -0.38
C GLY A 162 5.84 3.80 -0.33
N ASP A 163 6.73 3.03 -0.93
CA ASP A 163 8.17 3.33 -0.97
C ASP A 163 8.61 4.07 -2.24
N THR A 164 7.65 4.70 -2.95
CA THR A 164 7.99 5.54 -4.09
C THR A 164 8.44 6.94 -3.66
N LEU A 165 7.69 7.62 -2.79
CA LEU A 165 7.95 9.01 -2.39
C LEU A 165 7.81 9.17 -0.89
N PHE A 166 8.86 9.68 -0.23
CA PHE A 166 8.93 10.00 1.20
C PHE A 166 9.07 11.51 1.42
N ALA A 167 8.95 11.94 2.67
CA ALA A 167 9.29 13.30 3.07
C ALA A 167 10.80 13.55 2.90
N GLY A 168 11.16 14.36 1.88
CA GLY A 168 12.54 14.75 1.57
C GLY A 168 13.39 13.71 0.86
N THR A 169 12.84 12.56 0.45
CA THR A 169 13.57 11.50 -0.26
C THR A 169 12.61 10.52 -0.97
N TYR A 170 13.15 9.45 -1.52
CA TYR A 170 12.40 8.35 -2.14
C TYR A 170 12.98 6.99 -1.71
N GLY A 171 12.25 5.92 -1.98
CA GLY A 171 12.68 4.56 -1.68
C GLY A 171 13.98 4.18 -2.37
N ARG A 172 14.81 3.37 -1.71
CA ARG A 172 16.09 2.91 -2.26
C ARG A 172 15.88 2.15 -3.58
N VAL A 173 16.88 2.25 -4.46
CA VAL A 173 16.84 1.70 -5.83
C VAL A 173 17.99 0.74 -6.13
N ASP A 174 18.53 0.11 -5.09
CA ASP A 174 19.66 -0.83 -5.14
C ASP A 174 19.28 -2.25 -4.67
N LEU A 175 17.98 -2.54 -4.54
CA LEU A 175 17.44 -3.85 -4.19
C LEU A 175 17.25 -4.74 -5.44
N PRO A 176 17.13 -6.06 -5.26
CA PRO A 176 16.65 -6.92 -6.35
C PRO A 176 15.32 -6.40 -6.90
N THR A 177 15.15 -6.33 -8.19
CA THR A 177 13.98 -5.75 -8.89
C THR A 177 13.85 -4.21 -8.86
N SER A 178 14.71 -3.49 -8.17
CA SER A 178 14.75 -2.02 -8.24
C SER A 178 15.29 -1.52 -9.59
N ASP A 179 14.84 -0.31 -9.97
CA ASP A 179 15.29 0.36 -11.19
C ASP A 179 15.32 1.89 -10.99
N PRO A 180 16.50 2.53 -10.91
CA PRO A 180 16.59 3.97 -10.68
C PRO A 180 16.02 4.80 -11.83
N ILE A 181 16.02 4.26 -13.07
CA ILE A 181 15.46 4.96 -14.23
C ILE A 181 13.93 4.97 -14.14
N GLN A 182 13.33 3.84 -13.74
CA GLN A 182 11.90 3.76 -13.52
C GLN A 182 11.48 4.64 -12.33
N MET A 183 12.24 4.65 -11.23
CA MET A 183 11.99 5.53 -10.10
C MET A 183 11.91 7.01 -10.53
N GLY A 184 12.86 7.47 -11.33
CA GLY A 184 12.83 8.82 -11.86
C GLY A 184 11.59 9.14 -12.71
N LYS A 185 11.10 8.17 -13.49
CA LYS A 185 9.83 8.32 -14.26
C LYS A 185 8.62 8.35 -13.33
N SER A 186 8.59 7.48 -12.32
CA SER A 186 7.52 7.38 -11.32
C SER A 186 7.41 8.68 -10.52
N LEU A 187 8.51 9.22 -10.01
CA LEU A 187 8.54 10.51 -9.33
C LEU A 187 8.01 11.64 -10.23
N LYS A 188 8.46 11.67 -11.51
CA LYS A 188 7.97 12.65 -12.46
C LYS A 188 6.45 12.55 -12.70
N LYS A 189 5.91 11.33 -12.73
CA LYS A 189 4.46 11.07 -12.83
C LYS A 189 3.74 11.66 -11.61
N LEU A 190 4.23 11.40 -10.39
CA LEU A 190 3.65 11.92 -9.16
C LEU A 190 3.72 13.45 -9.07
N PHE A 191 4.82 14.07 -9.50
CA PHE A 191 4.98 15.54 -9.51
C PHE A 191 4.14 16.25 -10.59
N ALA A 192 3.49 15.52 -11.48
CA ALA A 192 2.50 16.05 -12.40
C ALA A 192 1.08 16.14 -11.78
N LEU A 193 0.86 15.53 -10.62
CA LEU A 193 -0.38 15.63 -9.86
C LEU A 193 -0.53 17.04 -9.24
N ASP A 194 -1.74 17.32 -8.71
CA ASP A 194 -2.02 18.60 -8.03
C ASP A 194 -1.09 18.78 -6.82
N GLN A 195 -0.62 20.01 -6.62
CA GLN A 195 0.39 20.33 -5.60
C GLN A 195 -0.13 20.20 -4.17
N ASP A 196 -1.42 20.39 -3.94
CA ASP A 196 -2.06 20.31 -2.62
C ASP A 196 -2.41 18.89 -2.17
N ILE A 197 -2.02 17.87 -2.95
CA ILE A 197 -2.18 16.46 -2.57
C ILE A 197 -1.28 16.14 -1.37
N LYS A 198 -1.91 15.58 -0.33
CA LYS A 198 -1.24 15.06 0.84
C LYS A 198 -0.71 13.66 0.58
N VAL A 199 0.56 13.43 0.89
CA VAL A 199 1.26 12.15 0.65
C VAL A 199 1.49 11.43 1.97
N TYR A 200 1.03 10.18 2.03
CA TYR A 200 1.23 9.25 3.14
C TYR A 200 2.15 8.12 2.67
N PRO A 201 3.43 8.14 3.10
CA PRO A 201 4.45 7.21 2.61
C PRO A 201 4.47 5.87 3.36
N GLY A 202 5.19 4.88 2.82
CA GLY A 202 5.49 3.62 3.50
C GLY A 202 6.37 3.78 4.74
N HIS A 203 7.21 4.82 4.78
CA HIS A 203 8.08 5.13 5.93
C HIS A 203 8.09 6.62 6.27
N GLY A 204 8.27 6.91 7.57
CA GLY A 204 8.45 8.27 8.06
C GLY A 204 7.16 9.10 8.12
N PHE A 205 7.30 10.41 7.92
CA PHE A 205 6.20 11.35 8.08
C PHE A 205 5.47 11.64 6.77
N ASP A 206 4.24 12.12 6.89
CA ASP A 206 3.46 12.63 5.77
C ASP A 206 4.05 13.94 5.21
N THR A 207 3.80 14.18 3.92
CA THR A 207 4.26 15.36 3.20
C THR A 207 3.20 15.80 2.17
N THR A 208 3.56 16.63 1.21
CA THR A 208 2.71 17.04 0.08
C THR A 208 3.48 17.02 -1.23
N ILE A 209 2.79 16.90 -2.35
CA ILE A 209 3.42 17.00 -3.67
C ILE A 209 4.14 18.37 -3.83
N GLU A 210 3.56 19.46 -3.32
CA GLU A 210 4.20 20.78 -3.37
C GLU A 210 5.55 20.81 -2.67
N VAL A 211 5.63 20.24 -1.46
CA VAL A 211 6.87 20.25 -0.66
C VAL A 211 7.94 19.44 -1.38
N GLU A 212 7.62 18.21 -1.80
CA GLU A 212 8.59 17.31 -2.40
C GLU A 212 9.08 17.78 -3.77
N LYS A 213 8.20 18.35 -4.57
CA LYS A 213 8.57 18.88 -5.90
C LYS A 213 9.67 19.97 -5.86
N ARG A 214 9.94 20.56 -4.70
CA ARG A 214 11.00 21.56 -4.54
C ARG A 214 12.41 20.94 -4.43
N TYR A 215 12.49 19.65 -4.12
CA TYR A 215 13.77 18.93 -3.95
C TYR A 215 14.23 18.23 -5.24
N TYR A 216 13.37 18.13 -6.25
CA TYR A 216 13.58 17.45 -7.52
C TYR A 216 13.35 18.38 -8.72
#